data_d0c0c9fb26cf7a51942761992a9c428b
#
_entry.id   d0c0c9fb26cf7a51942761992a9c428b
#
_cell.length_a   1.000
_cell.length_b   1.000
_cell.length_c   1.000
_cell.angle_alpha   90.00
_cell.angle_beta   90.00
_cell.angle_gamma   90.00
#
_symmetry.space_group_name_H-M   'P 1'
#
loop_
_entity.id
_entity.type
_entity.pdbx_description
1 polymer ?
#
loop_
_entity_poly.entity_id
_entity_poly.type
_entity_poly.pdbx_seq_one_letter_code
_entity_poly.pdbx_strand_id
1 'polypeptide(L)'
;MNPVKRLLYVFGALPIIVFAGCGSVPLKQYYTLNYLPSSQRERLNSNAYPCVVRLRDFNIEEAYDRPQIVYRQSPFQLQYDYYRAWAVKPARMITDLVYKHLLTANLVSGVVRRFDEGPRPDFELSGMIEALDEYDSRELWFAHIALRMTLSRISDGSVLFEKRFDLRKRVYEHKPENVIRELSSLLEYIMIQSVRDMDVRLAKEYGIALPQADTSSSSPATGEIR
;
A
#
# COMPACT_ATOMS: atom_id res chain seq x y z
N MET A 1 -54.57 -47.58 -19.22
CA MET A 1 -54.15 -46.23 -18.84
C MET A 1 -53.92 -45.44 -20.11
N ASN A 2 -54.81 -44.47 -20.41
CA ASN A 2 -54.88 -43.81 -21.72
C ASN A 2 -53.59 -43.03 -22.07
N PRO A 3 -53.04 -43.20 -23.28
CA PRO A 3 -51.81 -42.54 -23.70
C PRO A 3 -51.87 -41.00 -23.60
N VAL A 4 -53.07 -40.41 -23.71
CA VAL A 4 -53.31 -38.98 -23.59
C VAL A 4 -53.01 -38.47 -22.18
N LYS A 5 -53.29 -39.25 -21.10
CA LYS A 5 -52.96 -38.89 -19.73
C LYS A 5 -51.44 -38.92 -19.46
N ARG A 6 -50.67 -39.79 -20.10
CA ARG A 6 -49.21 -39.81 -19.99
C ARG A 6 -48.55 -38.60 -20.63
N LEU A 7 -49.10 -38.10 -21.74
CA LEU A 7 -48.60 -36.91 -22.44
C LEU A 7 -48.82 -35.64 -21.61
N LEU A 8 -49.96 -35.54 -20.88
CA LEU A 8 -50.27 -34.41 -20.03
C LEU A 8 -49.31 -34.29 -18.80
N TYR A 9 -48.85 -35.41 -18.24
CA TYR A 9 -47.89 -35.41 -17.10
C TYR A 9 -46.48 -35.04 -17.54
N VAL A 10 -46.07 -35.39 -18.78
CA VAL A 10 -44.75 -35.02 -19.29
C VAL A 10 -44.66 -33.52 -19.61
N PHE A 11 -45.77 -32.93 -20.14
CA PHE A 11 -45.82 -31.48 -20.43
C PHE A 11 -46.01 -30.62 -19.16
N GLY A 12 -46.59 -31.16 -18.08
CA GLY A 12 -46.78 -30.44 -16.79
C GLY A 12 -45.53 -30.38 -15.94
N ALA A 13 -44.58 -31.31 -16.12
CA ALA A 13 -43.32 -31.33 -15.33
C ALA A 13 -42.17 -30.49 -15.94
N LEU A 14 -42.27 -30.13 -17.23
CA LEU A 14 -41.21 -29.42 -17.94
C LEU A 14 -41.03 -27.95 -17.55
N PRO A 15 -42.06 -27.16 -17.16
CA PRO A 15 -41.87 -25.76 -16.79
C PRO A 15 -41.24 -25.51 -15.38
N ILE A 16 -41.14 -26.54 -14.53
CA ILE A 16 -40.65 -26.35 -13.15
C ILE A 16 -39.13 -26.30 -13.05
N ILE A 17 -38.40 -26.77 -14.08
CA ILE A 17 -36.93 -26.84 -14.06
C ILE A 17 -36.26 -25.49 -14.46
N VAL A 18 -37.00 -24.55 -15.06
CA VAL A 18 -36.44 -23.32 -15.65
C VAL A 18 -36.27 -22.18 -14.60
N PHE A 19 -36.79 -22.29 -13.38
CA PHE A 19 -36.76 -21.22 -12.37
C PHE A 19 -35.70 -21.36 -11.29
N ALA A 20 -34.81 -22.35 -11.33
CA ALA A 20 -33.77 -22.57 -10.29
C ALA A 20 -32.43 -21.85 -10.55
N GLY A 21 -32.39 -20.91 -11.48
CA GLY A 21 -31.14 -20.25 -11.95
C GLY A 21 -30.91 -18.81 -11.46
N CYS A 22 -31.53 -18.35 -10.39
CA CYS A 22 -31.14 -17.07 -9.78
C CYS A 22 -29.88 -17.24 -8.91
N GLY A 23 -28.71 -17.40 -9.54
CA GLY A 23 -27.45 -17.19 -8.87
C GLY A 23 -27.34 -15.72 -8.47
N SER A 24 -27.22 -15.41 -7.17
CA SER A 24 -26.95 -14.05 -6.71
C SER A 24 -25.59 -13.63 -7.27
N VAL A 25 -25.56 -12.56 -8.07
CA VAL A 25 -24.30 -11.96 -8.52
C VAL A 25 -23.58 -11.42 -7.28
N PRO A 26 -22.34 -11.85 -6.99
CA PRO A 26 -21.60 -11.35 -5.84
C PRO A 26 -21.43 -9.85 -5.96
N LEU A 27 -21.71 -9.13 -4.85
CA LEU A 27 -21.55 -7.67 -4.78
C LEU A 27 -20.06 -7.32 -4.80
N LYS A 28 -19.73 -6.23 -5.49
CA LYS A 28 -18.38 -5.68 -5.51
C LYS A 28 -18.00 -5.15 -4.13
N GLN A 29 -16.85 -5.56 -3.64
CA GLN A 29 -16.29 -5.15 -2.35
C GLN A 29 -15.18 -4.13 -2.56
N TYR A 30 -15.15 -3.10 -1.69
CA TYR A 30 -14.17 -2.03 -1.76
C TYR A 30 -13.29 -2.03 -0.52
N TYR A 31 -11.98 -1.93 -0.74
CA TYR A 31 -10.96 -2.01 0.29
C TYR A 31 -10.12 -0.73 0.32
N THR A 32 -9.54 -0.45 1.47
CA THR A 32 -8.59 0.64 1.67
C THR A 32 -7.46 0.20 2.59
N LEU A 33 -6.24 0.65 2.32
CA LEU A 33 -5.15 0.53 3.29
C LEU A 33 -5.43 1.46 4.46
N ASN A 34 -5.09 1.02 5.66
CA ASN A 34 -5.23 1.82 6.87
C ASN A 34 -4.28 1.34 7.95
N TYR A 35 -3.60 2.28 8.61
CA TYR A 35 -2.86 2.08 9.85
C TYR A 35 -2.85 3.40 10.65
N LEU A 36 -2.50 3.32 11.92
CA LEU A 36 -2.40 4.48 12.80
C LEU A 36 -0.91 4.78 13.04
N PRO A 37 -0.35 5.86 12.45
CA PRO A 37 1.04 6.22 12.69
C PRO A 37 1.31 6.50 14.17
N SER A 38 2.46 6.05 14.68
CA SER A 38 2.89 6.30 16.06
C SER A 38 4.03 7.31 16.07
N SER A 39 3.88 8.41 16.79
CA SER A 39 4.88 9.48 16.84
C SER A 39 6.12 9.16 17.68
N GLN A 40 6.05 8.17 18.58
CA GLN A 40 7.05 8.02 19.65
C GLN A 40 8.24 7.10 19.33
N ARG A 41 8.18 6.31 18.25
CA ARG A 41 9.18 5.25 17.98
C ARG A 41 10.08 5.49 16.76
N GLU A 42 9.83 6.56 16.02
CA GLU A 42 10.39 6.67 14.67
C GLU A 42 11.57 7.63 14.59
N ARG A 43 11.58 8.68 15.41
CA ARG A 43 12.64 9.71 15.38
C ARG A 43 13.76 9.41 16.37
N LEU A 44 14.97 9.71 15.96
CA LEU A 44 16.16 9.72 16.80
C LEU A 44 16.37 11.11 17.40
N ASN A 45 16.03 12.17 16.67
CA ASN A 45 16.06 13.55 17.15
C ASN A 45 14.73 13.91 17.84
N SER A 46 14.80 14.51 19.01
CA SER A 46 13.63 14.98 19.77
C SER A 46 12.95 16.20 19.15
N ASN A 47 13.71 17.05 18.46
CA ASN A 47 13.22 18.28 17.85
C ASN A 47 12.99 18.09 16.33
N ALA A 48 11.93 18.72 15.80
CA ALA A 48 11.72 18.78 14.36
C ALA A 48 12.83 19.59 13.68
N TYR A 49 13.25 19.15 12.49
CA TYR A 49 14.21 19.92 11.69
C TYR A 49 13.55 21.20 11.14
N PRO A 50 14.30 22.34 11.12
CA PRO A 50 13.77 23.63 10.67
C PRO A 50 13.68 23.70 9.14
N CYS A 51 12.96 22.76 8.54
CA CYS A 51 12.74 22.69 7.10
C CYS A 51 11.33 22.24 6.77
N VAL A 52 10.91 22.53 5.56
CA VAL A 52 9.61 22.15 5.00
C VAL A 52 9.82 21.13 3.89
N VAL A 53 9.06 20.05 3.96
CA VAL A 53 9.06 18.99 2.94
C VAL A 53 7.78 19.09 2.11
N ARG A 54 7.95 19.17 0.79
CA ARG A 54 6.84 18.98 -0.14
C ARG A 54 6.67 17.50 -0.45
N LEU A 55 5.49 16.96 -0.17
CA LEU A 55 5.13 15.63 -0.63
C LEU A 55 4.49 15.71 -2.03
N ARG A 56 5.13 15.08 -3.02
CA ARG A 56 4.52 14.85 -4.34
C ARG A 56 3.56 13.68 -4.29
N ASP A 57 2.56 13.75 -5.15
CA ASP A 57 1.73 12.56 -5.39
C ASP A 57 2.62 11.44 -5.96
N PHE A 58 2.51 10.26 -5.37
CA PHE A 58 3.31 9.11 -5.76
C PHE A 58 2.89 8.62 -7.14
N ASN A 59 3.88 8.24 -7.93
CA ASN A 59 3.66 7.52 -9.17
C ASN A 59 3.43 6.02 -8.88
N ILE A 60 2.87 5.33 -9.84
CA ILE A 60 2.60 3.88 -9.74
C ILE A 60 2.83 3.24 -11.11
N GLU A 61 3.37 2.03 -11.10
CA GLU A 61 3.48 1.21 -12.31
C GLU A 61 2.09 0.97 -12.93
N GLU A 62 1.99 1.06 -14.25
CA GLU A 62 0.73 1.03 -14.99
C GLU A 62 -0.09 -0.25 -14.72
N ALA A 63 0.59 -1.36 -14.47
CA ALA A 63 -0.03 -2.62 -14.11
C ALA A 63 -0.89 -2.53 -12.82
N TYR A 64 -0.58 -1.59 -11.94
CA TYR A 64 -1.23 -1.37 -10.64
C TYR A 64 -2.07 -0.07 -10.58
N ASP A 65 -1.98 0.83 -11.59
CA ASP A 65 -2.82 2.05 -11.64
C ASP A 65 -4.26 1.73 -12.06
N ARG A 66 -4.93 0.95 -11.25
CA ARG A 66 -6.30 0.51 -11.50
C ARG A 66 -7.08 0.33 -10.20
N PRO A 67 -8.41 0.41 -10.28
CA PRO A 67 -9.26 0.19 -9.11
C PRO A 67 -9.28 -1.27 -8.65
N GLN A 68 -9.06 -2.27 -9.54
CA GLN A 68 -9.09 -3.68 -9.17
C GLN A 68 -7.89 -4.04 -8.30
N ILE A 69 -8.11 -4.90 -7.31
CA ILE A 69 -7.01 -5.53 -6.58
C ILE A 69 -6.28 -6.48 -7.53
N VAL A 70 -4.97 -6.33 -7.57
CA VAL A 70 -4.08 -7.15 -8.39
C VAL A 70 -3.65 -8.36 -7.58
N TYR A 71 -3.71 -9.53 -8.17
CA TYR A 71 -3.11 -10.73 -7.60
C TYR A 71 -2.24 -11.45 -8.62
N ARG A 72 -1.23 -12.14 -8.11
CA ARG A 72 -0.19 -12.77 -8.87
C ARG A 72 -0.10 -14.26 -8.50
N GLN A 73 -0.22 -15.14 -9.47
CA GLN A 73 -0.05 -16.59 -9.28
C GLN A 73 1.36 -17.08 -9.64
N SER A 74 2.07 -16.29 -10.42
CA SER A 74 3.46 -16.55 -10.80
C SER A 74 4.18 -15.23 -11.09
N PRO A 75 5.52 -15.22 -11.18
CA PRO A 75 6.27 -14.02 -11.54
C PRO A 75 5.87 -13.42 -12.91
N PHE A 76 5.26 -14.23 -13.77
CA PHE A 76 4.94 -13.86 -15.16
C PHE A 76 3.46 -13.56 -15.40
N GLN A 77 2.58 -13.76 -14.41
CA GLN A 77 1.14 -13.65 -14.59
C GLN A 77 0.51 -12.78 -13.51
N LEU A 78 -0.04 -11.63 -13.93
CA LEU A 78 -0.91 -10.79 -13.14
C LEU A 78 -2.38 -11.07 -13.51
N GLN A 79 -3.24 -11.01 -12.50
CA GLN A 79 -4.67 -11.07 -12.65
C GLN A 79 -5.33 -9.92 -11.88
N TYR A 80 -6.53 -9.55 -12.32
CA TYR A 80 -7.28 -8.43 -11.75
C TYR A 80 -8.61 -8.95 -11.21
N ASP A 81 -8.84 -8.68 -9.93
CA ASP A 81 -10.05 -9.16 -9.28
C ASP A 81 -11.28 -8.41 -9.78
N TYR A 82 -12.28 -9.13 -10.22
CA TYR A 82 -13.50 -8.53 -10.73
C TYR A 82 -14.40 -7.99 -9.63
N TYR A 83 -14.41 -8.63 -8.46
CA TYR A 83 -15.29 -8.32 -7.33
C TYR A 83 -14.63 -7.53 -6.22
N ARG A 84 -13.29 -7.49 -6.19
CA ARG A 84 -12.52 -6.75 -5.19
C ARG A 84 -11.82 -5.55 -5.82
N ALA A 85 -12.01 -4.37 -5.22
CA ALA A 85 -11.43 -3.13 -5.71
C ALA A 85 -10.95 -2.24 -4.59
N TRP A 86 -10.02 -1.36 -4.90
CA TRP A 86 -9.65 -0.25 -4.04
C TRP A 86 -10.77 0.80 -4.01
N ALA A 87 -11.08 1.33 -2.83
CA ALA A 87 -12.06 2.42 -2.66
C ALA A 87 -11.55 3.74 -3.27
N VAL A 88 -10.22 3.91 -3.29
CA VAL A 88 -9.51 5.06 -3.87
C VAL A 88 -8.36 4.52 -4.70
N LYS A 89 -7.97 5.22 -5.77
CA LYS A 89 -6.78 4.84 -6.56
C LYS A 89 -5.56 4.60 -5.67
N PRO A 90 -4.81 3.50 -5.87
CA PRO A 90 -3.72 3.10 -4.98
C PRO A 90 -2.66 4.19 -4.77
N ALA A 91 -2.22 4.87 -5.83
CA ALA A 91 -1.23 5.93 -5.72
C ALA A 91 -1.68 7.05 -4.77
N ARG A 92 -2.94 7.50 -4.90
CA ARG A 92 -3.51 8.53 -4.03
C ARG A 92 -3.68 8.05 -2.60
N MET A 93 -4.20 6.84 -2.41
CA MET A 93 -4.39 6.23 -1.10
C MET A 93 -3.07 6.12 -0.33
N ILE A 94 -2.01 5.64 -0.97
CA ILE A 94 -0.68 5.52 -0.37
C ILE A 94 -0.10 6.91 -0.08
N THR A 95 -0.21 7.87 -1.02
CA THR A 95 0.26 9.25 -0.80
C THR A 95 -0.44 9.90 0.40
N ASP A 96 -1.76 9.69 0.56
CA ASP A 96 -2.52 10.24 1.69
C ASP A 96 -2.09 9.63 3.03
N LEU A 97 -1.77 8.33 3.07
CA LEU A 97 -1.24 7.66 4.26
C LEU A 97 0.18 8.15 4.59
N VAL A 98 1.05 8.28 3.59
CA VAL A 98 2.40 8.86 3.75
C VAL A 98 2.33 10.27 4.31
N TYR A 99 1.43 11.11 3.79
CA TYR A 99 1.22 12.47 4.30
C TYR A 99 0.82 12.49 5.78
N LYS A 100 -0.17 11.68 6.15
CA LYS A 100 -0.62 11.55 7.56
C LYS A 100 0.52 11.06 8.46
N HIS A 101 1.30 10.09 7.98
CA HIS A 101 2.44 9.54 8.72
C HIS A 101 3.51 10.60 8.97
N LEU A 102 3.91 11.37 7.95
CA LEU A 102 4.91 12.44 8.09
C LEU A 102 4.45 13.53 9.05
N LEU A 103 3.17 13.93 9.00
CA LEU A 103 2.61 14.89 9.96
C LEU A 103 2.68 14.35 11.39
N THR A 104 2.32 13.09 11.62
CA THR A 104 2.35 12.46 12.93
C THR A 104 3.77 12.26 13.44
N ALA A 105 4.71 11.88 12.56
CA ALA A 105 6.12 11.72 12.89
C ALA A 105 6.76 13.04 13.35
N ASN A 106 6.24 14.19 12.91
CA ASN A 106 6.75 15.53 13.26
C ASN A 106 8.27 15.64 13.06
N LEU A 107 8.80 15.06 11.99
CA LEU A 107 10.23 15.02 11.69
C LEU A 107 10.75 16.40 11.28
N VAL A 108 9.92 17.16 10.57
CA VAL A 108 10.23 18.47 9.99
C VAL A 108 9.21 19.51 10.45
N SER A 109 9.55 20.79 10.35
CA SER A 109 8.69 21.90 10.79
C SER A 109 7.40 22.04 10.00
N GLY A 110 7.35 21.47 8.78
CA GLY A 110 6.14 21.48 7.96
C GLY A 110 6.19 20.46 6.83
N VAL A 111 5.01 19.91 6.50
CA VAL A 111 4.81 19.07 5.33
C VAL A 111 3.71 19.69 4.48
N VAL A 112 3.98 20.00 3.22
CA VAL A 112 3.04 20.62 2.29
C VAL A 112 2.84 19.73 1.07
N ARG A 113 1.64 19.76 0.47
CA ARG A 113 1.33 19.02 -0.77
C ARG A 113 1.26 19.93 -1.99
N ARG A 114 0.93 21.24 -1.79
CA ARG A 114 0.81 22.24 -2.85
C ARG A 114 1.61 23.49 -2.49
N PHE A 115 2.16 24.17 -3.49
CA PHE A 115 3.01 25.34 -3.28
C PHE A 115 2.28 26.56 -2.75
N ASP A 116 1.02 26.68 -3.05
CA ASP A 116 0.17 27.85 -2.81
C ASP A 116 -0.41 27.86 -1.38
N GLU A 117 -0.20 26.78 -0.61
CA GLU A 117 -0.82 26.57 0.70
C GLU A 117 0.22 26.44 1.81
N GLY A 118 1.19 27.35 1.90
CA GLY A 118 2.14 27.29 3.00
C GLY A 118 3.54 27.84 2.70
N PRO A 119 4.50 27.60 3.64
CA PRO A 119 5.88 28.04 3.47
C PRO A 119 6.53 27.34 2.28
N ARG A 120 7.54 28.03 1.70
CA ARG A 120 8.32 27.45 0.59
C ARG A 120 9.02 26.18 1.07
N PRO A 121 8.90 25.08 0.34
CA PRO A 121 9.56 23.83 0.72
C PRO A 121 11.06 23.86 0.38
N ASP A 122 11.86 23.27 1.30
CA ASP A 122 13.31 23.08 1.14
C ASP A 122 13.60 21.76 0.43
N PHE A 123 12.81 20.75 0.71
CA PHE A 123 12.95 19.40 0.17
C PHE A 123 11.66 18.90 -0.47
N GLU A 124 11.83 17.93 -1.36
CA GLU A 124 10.73 17.21 -2.02
C GLU A 124 10.85 15.72 -1.75
N LEU A 125 9.78 15.12 -1.21
CA LEU A 125 9.61 13.69 -1.11
C LEU A 125 8.73 13.20 -2.25
N SER A 126 9.29 12.33 -3.07
CA SER A 126 8.59 11.62 -4.15
C SER A 126 8.61 10.11 -3.92
N GLY A 127 7.72 9.40 -4.59
CA GLY A 127 7.67 7.94 -4.52
C GLY A 127 7.21 7.29 -5.81
N MET A 128 7.66 6.04 -6.01
CA MET A 128 7.24 5.17 -7.10
C MET A 128 6.76 3.84 -6.51
N ILE A 129 5.49 3.52 -6.70
CA ILE A 129 4.91 2.23 -6.32
C ILE A 129 5.19 1.27 -7.47
N GLU A 130 6.11 0.34 -7.26
CA GLU A 130 6.56 -0.63 -8.26
C GLU A 130 5.72 -1.91 -8.22
N ALA A 131 5.16 -2.26 -7.05
CA ALA A 131 4.22 -3.36 -6.90
C ALA A 131 3.25 -3.12 -5.73
N LEU A 132 2.03 -3.57 -5.90
CA LEU A 132 1.00 -3.63 -4.86
C LEU A 132 0.06 -4.79 -5.22
N ASP A 133 0.40 -5.98 -4.78
CA ASP A 133 -0.32 -7.18 -5.16
C ASP A 133 -0.43 -8.21 -4.02
N GLU A 134 -1.36 -9.12 -4.25
CA GLU A 134 -1.52 -10.36 -3.52
C GLU A 134 -0.79 -11.44 -4.30
N TYR A 135 0.17 -12.13 -3.69
CA TYR A 135 0.84 -13.28 -4.31
C TYR A 135 0.22 -14.57 -3.78
N ASP A 136 -0.42 -15.31 -4.67
CA ASP A 136 -1.07 -16.59 -4.37
C ASP A 136 -0.40 -17.70 -5.18
N SER A 137 0.46 -18.48 -4.51
CA SER A 137 1.11 -19.64 -5.10
C SER A 137 0.33 -20.95 -4.88
N ARG A 138 -0.96 -20.89 -4.54
CA ARG A 138 -1.85 -21.98 -4.12
C ARG A 138 -1.57 -22.55 -2.74
N GLU A 139 -0.30 -22.68 -2.34
CA GLU A 139 0.09 -23.19 -1.03
C GLU A 139 0.39 -22.07 -0.03
N LEU A 140 0.89 -20.95 -0.54
CA LEU A 140 1.33 -19.81 0.25
C LEU A 140 0.71 -18.52 -0.28
N TRP A 141 0.21 -17.73 0.63
CA TRP A 141 -0.41 -16.46 0.33
C TRP A 141 0.39 -15.33 0.97
N PHE A 142 0.71 -14.29 0.19
CA PHE A 142 1.50 -13.15 0.64
C PHE A 142 0.84 -11.84 0.24
N ALA A 143 0.92 -10.86 1.14
CA ALA A 143 0.81 -9.46 0.81
C ALA A 143 2.17 -8.96 0.30
N HIS A 144 2.22 -8.26 -0.83
CA HIS A 144 3.45 -7.78 -1.44
C HIS A 144 3.34 -6.31 -1.79
N ILE A 145 4.33 -5.52 -1.38
CA ILE A 145 4.50 -4.12 -1.74
C ILE A 145 5.95 -3.85 -2.12
N ALA A 146 6.16 -3.22 -3.29
CA ALA A 146 7.44 -2.65 -3.67
C ALA A 146 7.27 -1.14 -3.87
N LEU A 147 8.08 -0.36 -3.15
CA LEU A 147 7.99 1.10 -3.09
C LEU A 147 9.39 1.71 -3.05
N ARG A 148 9.67 2.64 -3.95
CA ARG A 148 10.85 3.49 -3.93
C ARG A 148 10.47 4.87 -3.42
N MET A 149 11.25 5.42 -2.50
CA MET A 149 11.07 6.77 -1.98
C MET A 149 12.37 7.56 -2.13
N THR A 150 12.24 8.83 -2.52
CA THR A 150 13.37 9.73 -2.76
C THR A 150 13.09 11.09 -2.12
N LEU A 151 13.98 11.54 -1.22
CA LEU A 151 13.99 12.89 -0.68
C LEU A 151 15.12 13.68 -1.34
N SER A 152 14.76 14.72 -2.07
CA SER A 152 15.71 15.59 -2.76
C SER A 152 15.60 17.04 -2.28
N ARG A 153 16.72 17.77 -2.30
CA ARG A 153 16.73 19.21 -2.04
C ARG A 153 16.23 19.95 -3.28
N ILE A 154 15.37 20.94 -3.08
CA ILE A 154 14.73 21.65 -4.21
C ILE A 154 15.72 22.64 -4.86
N SER A 155 16.64 23.22 -4.09
CA SER A 155 17.55 24.28 -4.58
C SER A 155 18.55 23.79 -5.64
N ASP A 156 19.04 22.56 -5.52
CA ASP A 156 20.11 22.00 -6.36
C ASP A 156 19.82 20.60 -6.91
N GLY A 157 18.68 20.01 -6.53
CA GLY A 157 18.29 18.66 -6.94
C GLY A 157 19.08 17.53 -6.28
N SER A 158 19.94 17.82 -5.30
CA SER A 158 20.73 16.78 -4.62
C SER A 158 19.82 15.82 -3.84
N VAL A 159 20.11 14.51 -3.95
CA VAL A 159 19.36 13.46 -3.26
C VAL A 159 19.95 13.24 -1.88
N LEU A 160 19.16 13.49 -0.84
CA LEU A 160 19.51 13.24 0.55
C LEU A 160 19.24 11.80 0.96
N PHE A 161 18.11 11.26 0.52
CA PHE A 161 17.67 9.92 0.84
C PHE A 161 17.04 9.27 -0.39
N GLU A 162 17.42 8.06 -0.67
CA GLU A 162 16.74 7.19 -1.63
C GLU A 162 16.77 5.77 -1.08
N LYS A 163 15.62 5.12 -1.10
CA LYS A 163 15.52 3.72 -0.70
C LYS A 163 14.38 3.02 -1.44
N ARG A 164 14.69 1.83 -1.94
CA ARG A 164 13.74 0.89 -2.51
C ARG A 164 13.43 -0.18 -1.48
N PHE A 165 12.17 -0.39 -1.22
CA PHE A 165 11.64 -1.48 -0.42
C PHE A 165 10.95 -2.47 -1.36
N ASP A 166 11.13 -3.76 -1.11
CA ASP A 166 10.46 -4.86 -1.82
C ASP A 166 10.18 -5.94 -0.79
N LEU A 167 8.98 -5.88 -0.20
CA LEU A 167 8.65 -6.61 1.01
C LEU A 167 7.43 -7.48 0.81
N ARG A 168 7.50 -8.68 1.39
CA ARG A 168 6.41 -9.65 1.41
C ARG A 168 6.12 -10.05 2.84
N LYS A 169 4.83 -10.26 3.13
CA LYS A 169 4.38 -10.78 4.42
C LYS A 169 3.37 -11.89 4.21
N ARG A 170 3.60 -13.02 4.88
CA ARG A 170 2.74 -14.18 4.76
C ARG A 170 1.36 -13.92 5.35
N VAL A 171 0.32 -14.37 4.64
CA VAL A 171 -1.08 -14.32 5.06
C VAL A 171 -1.52 -15.74 5.42
N TYR A 172 -1.93 -15.95 6.66
CA TYR A 172 -2.22 -17.31 7.17
C TYR A 172 -3.64 -17.78 6.90
N GLU A 173 -4.58 -16.85 6.75
CA GLU A 173 -5.97 -17.18 6.42
C GLU A 173 -6.33 -16.59 5.06
N HIS A 174 -6.89 -17.40 4.17
CA HIS A 174 -7.33 -17.00 2.82
C HIS A 174 -8.58 -16.10 2.89
N LYS A 175 -8.43 -14.91 3.49
CA LYS A 175 -9.43 -13.84 3.52
C LYS A 175 -8.83 -12.57 2.94
N PRO A 176 -9.54 -11.90 2.02
CA PRO A 176 -9.03 -10.65 1.41
C PRO A 176 -8.66 -9.57 2.43
N GLU A 177 -9.45 -9.47 3.51
CA GLU A 177 -9.22 -8.50 4.58
C GLU A 177 -7.86 -8.69 5.26
N ASN A 178 -7.38 -9.94 5.34
CA ASN A 178 -6.09 -10.25 5.92
C ASN A 178 -4.94 -9.78 5.01
N VAL A 179 -5.08 -9.94 3.69
CA VAL A 179 -4.11 -9.38 2.71
C VAL A 179 -4.02 -7.86 2.86
N ILE A 180 -5.17 -7.18 2.93
CA ILE A 180 -5.21 -5.72 3.06
C ILE A 180 -4.61 -5.25 4.39
N ARG A 181 -4.83 -6.00 5.48
CA ARG A 181 -4.21 -5.75 6.79
C ARG A 181 -2.69 -5.88 6.71
N GLU A 182 -2.20 -6.94 6.07
CA GLU A 182 -0.76 -7.15 5.95
C GLU A 182 -0.09 -6.14 4.99
N LEU A 183 -0.76 -5.75 3.89
CA LEU A 183 -0.31 -4.63 3.05
C LEU A 183 -0.22 -3.32 3.85
N SER A 184 -1.20 -3.04 4.70
CA SER A 184 -1.20 -1.86 5.59
C SER A 184 -0.03 -1.89 6.57
N SER A 185 0.22 -3.05 7.17
CA SER A 185 1.34 -3.29 8.09
C SER A 185 2.71 -3.14 7.39
N LEU A 186 2.82 -3.61 6.14
CA LEU A 186 4.04 -3.43 5.34
C LEU A 186 4.29 -1.96 5.01
N LEU A 187 3.25 -1.21 4.65
CA LEU A 187 3.37 0.22 4.37
C LEU A 187 3.77 1.00 5.63
N GLU A 188 3.17 0.68 6.78
CA GLU A 188 3.57 1.24 8.08
C GLU A 188 5.05 0.98 8.38
N TYR A 189 5.51 -0.26 8.21
CA TYR A 189 6.91 -0.62 8.40
C TYR A 189 7.84 0.17 7.47
N ILE A 190 7.50 0.30 6.17
CA ILE A 190 8.25 1.10 5.21
C ILE A 190 8.36 2.55 5.69
N MET A 191 7.28 3.12 6.18
CA MET A 191 7.26 4.51 6.66
C MET A 191 8.12 4.70 7.91
N ILE A 192 8.04 3.80 8.88
CA ILE A 192 8.89 3.81 10.07
C ILE A 192 10.37 3.80 9.70
N GLN A 193 10.77 2.90 8.79
CA GLN A 193 12.15 2.83 8.32
C GLN A 193 12.57 4.09 7.55
N SER A 194 11.68 4.61 6.68
CA SER A 194 11.95 5.80 5.89
C SER A 194 12.13 7.03 6.77
N VAL A 195 11.28 7.22 7.79
CA VAL A 195 11.40 8.33 8.74
C VAL A 195 12.73 8.27 9.50
N ARG A 196 13.14 7.08 9.97
CA ARG A 196 14.45 6.89 10.63
C ARG A 196 15.61 7.21 9.72
N ASP A 197 15.58 6.70 8.50
CA ASP A 197 16.66 6.93 7.53
C ASP A 197 16.73 8.43 7.13
N MET A 198 15.58 9.09 6.95
CA MET A 198 15.52 10.53 6.71
C MET A 198 16.02 11.34 7.89
N ASP A 199 15.70 10.93 9.14
CA ASP A 199 16.20 11.59 10.36
C ASP A 199 17.73 11.57 10.39
N VAL A 200 18.37 10.44 10.14
CA VAL A 200 19.84 10.32 10.05
C VAL A 200 20.41 11.25 8.98
N ARG A 201 19.77 11.35 7.82
CA ARG A 201 20.25 12.20 6.71
C ARG A 201 20.09 13.68 7.01
N LEU A 202 18.95 14.07 7.56
CA LEU A 202 18.68 15.45 7.97
C LEU A 202 19.58 15.88 9.13
N ALA A 203 19.83 14.99 10.11
CA ALA A 203 20.79 15.28 11.19
C ALA A 203 22.18 15.63 10.65
N LYS A 204 22.67 14.84 9.70
CA LYS A 204 23.95 15.11 9.02
C LYS A 204 23.91 16.44 8.27
N GLU A 205 22.81 16.73 7.59
CA GLU A 205 22.61 17.97 6.83
C GLU A 205 22.66 19.23 7.73
N TYR A 206 22.04 19.13 8.92
CA TYR A 206 21.96 20.22 9.89
C TYR A 206 23.07 20.19 10.96
N GLY A 207 24.05 19.26 10.87
CA GLY A 207 25.15 19.14 11.82
C GLY A 207 24.69 18.75 13.24
N ILE A 208 23.57 18.02 13.37
CA ILE A 208 23.01 17.59 14.65
C ILE A 208 23.56 16.21 15.00
N ALA A 209 24.16 16.08 16.19
CA ALA A 209 24.59 14.78 16.69
C ALA A 209 23.36 13.96 17.14
N LEU A 210 23.18 12.80 16.55
CA LEU A 210 22.15 11.83 16.99
C LEU A 210 22.70 10.95 18.11
N PRO A 211 21.84 10.48 19.03
CA PRO A 211 22.20 9.41 19.94
C PRO A 211 22.70 8.20 19.13
N GLN A 212 23.78 7.56 19.57
CA GLN A 212 24.26 6.35 18.90
C GLN A 212 23.16 5.29 18.98
N ALA A 213 22.53 5.01 17.85
CA ALA A 213 21.64 3.87 17.74
C ALA A 213 22.51 2.62 17.77
N ASP A 214 22.15 1.65 18.61
CA ASP A 214 22.74 0.31 18.55
C ASP A 214 22.62 -0.23 17.14
N THR A 215 23.73 -0.34 16.45
CA THR A 215 23.85 -0.73 15.02
C THR A 215 23.52 -2.20 14.77
N SER A 216 22.84 -2.90 15.70
CA SER A 216 22.58 -4.33 15.62
C SER A 216 21.34 -4.76 14.81
N SER A 217 20.57 -3.82 14.23
CA SER A 217 19.40 -4.17 13.43
C SER A 217 19.47 -3.53 12.04
N SER A 218 20.20 -4.14 11.13
CA SER A 218 20.01 -3.87 9.70
C SER A 218 18.64 -4.41 9.29
N SER A 219 17.64 -3.53 9.22
CA SER A 219 16.31 -3.89 8.75
C SER A 219 16.33 -4.24 7.26
N PRO A 220 15.66 -5.32 6.85
CA PRO A 220 15.61 -5.70 5.45
C PRO A 220 14.92 -4.63 4.62
N ALA A 221 15.59 -4.15 3.57
CA ALA A 221 14.96 -3.34 2.52
C ALA A 221 14.23 -4.22 1.51
N THR A 222 14.62 -5.48 1.43
CA THR A 222 14.02 -6.50 0.56
C THR A 222 13.94 -7.80 1.32
N GLY A 223 12.79 -8.47 1.25
CA GLY A 223 12.62 -9.77 1.87
C GLY A 223 11.22 -10.05 2.41
N GLU A 224 11.11 -11.18 3.08
CA GLU A 224 9.89 -11.59 3.78
C GLU A 224 9.94 -11.11 5.24
N ILE A 225 8.87 -10.44 5.67
CA ILE A 225 8.66 -10.04 7.06
C ILE A 225 7.75 -11.09 7.71
N ARG A 226 8.23 -11.70 8.79
CA ARG A 226 7.48 -12.68 9.57
C ARG A 226 6.47 -12.03 10.52
#